data_e348b8bfd7e9d72b3dd9c253e3000988
#
_entry.id   e348b8bfd7e9d72b3dd9c253e3000988
#
_cell.length_a   1.000
_cell.length_b   1.000
_cell.length_c   1.000
_cell.angle_alpha   90.00
_cell.angle_beta   90.00
_cell.angle_gamma   90.00
#
_symmetry.space_group_name_H-M   'P 1'
#
loop_
_entity.id
_entity.type
_entity.pdbx_description
1 polymer ?
#
loop_
_entity_poly.entity_id
_entity_poly.type
_entity_poly.pdbx_seq_one_letter_code
_entity_poly.pdbx_strand_id
1 'polypeptide(L)'
;LEMESIENGLLRELEKSFILQQIDYSWQEHLQKIAFLRDSIRWRAYGQKDPLTEYKKEAFNYFVMMLARIRHRVVYFVLRTKTIIL
;
A
#
# COMPACT_ATOMS: atom_id res chain seq x y z
N LEU A 1 28.86 -21.29 7.65
CA LEU A 1 28.60 -20.07 8.44
C LEU A 1 28.57 -18.81 7.60
N GLU A 2 29.54 -18.64 6.71
CA GLU A 2 29.56 -17.49 5.81
C GLU A 2 28.41 -17.53 4.78
N MET A 3 28.09 -18.72 4.29
CA MET A 3 26.98 -18.89 3.34
C MET A 3 25.63 -18.57 3.95
N GLU A 4 25.40 -18.96 5.19
CA GLU A 4 24.15 -18.66 5.89
C GLU A 4 23.99 -17.16 6.11
N SER A 5 25.08 -16.46 6.45
CA SER A 5 25.00 -15.02 6.65
C SER A 5 24.81 -14.26 5.34
N ILE A 6 25.37 -14.76 4.24
CA ILE A 6 25.16 -14.20 2.90
C ILE A 6 23.71 -14.43 2.45
N GLU A 7 23.19 -15.64 2.65
CA GLU A 7 21.80 -15.95 2.32
C GLU A 7 20.82 -15.13 3.14
N ASN A 8 21.07 -14.94 4.42
CA ASN A 8 20.25 -14.11 5.29
C ASN A 8 20.32 -12.64 4.86
N GLY A 9 21.49 -12.16 4.46
CA GLY A 9 21.65 -10.80 3.96
C GLY A 9 20.90 -10.58 2.66
N LEU A 10 21.01 -11.53 1.73
CA LEU A 10 20.27 -11.49 0.47
C LEU A 10 18.75 -11.52 0.70
N LEU A 11 18.30 -12.36 1.59
CA LEU A 11 16.88 -12.48 1.93
C LEU A 11 16.33 -11.18 2.49
N ARG A 12 17.06 -10.54 3.38
CA ARG A 12 16.67 -9.24 3.96
C ARG A 12 16.60 -8.16 2.89
N GLU A 13 17.57 -8.15 1.97
CA GLU A 13 17.55 -7.18 0.87
C GLU A 13 16.38 -7.40 -0.07
N LEU A 14 16.07 -8.66 -0.38
CA LEU A 14 14.92 -9.00 -1.20
C LEU A 14 13.61 -8.58 -0.53
N GLU A 15 13.48 -8.85 0.77
CA GLU A 15 12.31 -8.45 1.54
C GLU A 15 12.16 -6.93 1.54
N LYS A 16 13.25 -6.21 1.79
CA LYS A 16 13.25 -4.76 1.80
C LYS A 16 12.86 -4.19 0.44
N SER A 17 13.45 -4.73 -0.62
CA SER A 17 13.14 -4.31 -1.98
C SER A 17 11.68 -4.55 -2.33
N PHE A 18 11.14 -5.72 -1.94
CA PHE A 18 9.74 -6.04 -2.17
C PHE A 18 8.82 -5.08 -1.42
N ILE A 19 9.12 -4.80 -0.15
CA ILE A 19 8.32 -3.87 0.66
C ILE A 19 8.32 -2.48 0.02
N LEU A 20 9.47 -1.99 -0.40
CA LEU A 20 9.57 -0.69 -1.05
C LEU A 20 8.79 -0.64 -2.35
N GLN A 21 8.86 -1.69 -3.17
CA GLN A 21 8.08 -1.77 -4.39
C GLN A 21 6.58 -1.78 -4.12
N GLN A 22 6.14 -2.50 -3.09
CA GLN A 22 4.73 -2.54 -2.73
C GLN A 22 4.24 -1.19 -2.22
N ILE A 23 5.05 -0.49 -1.45
CA ILE A 23 4.72 0.85 -0.98
C ILE A 23 4.61 1.81 -2.14
N ASP A 24 5.57 1.81 -3.05
CA ASP A 24 5.56 2.69 -4.23
C ASP A 24 4.34 2.43 -5.11
N TYR A 25 4.08 1.17 -5.41
CA TYR A 25 2.94 0.79 -6.24
C TYR A 25 1.61 1.20 -5.59
N SER A 26 1.46 0.89 -4.31
CA SER A 26 0.23 1.19 -3.57
C SER A 26 0.04 2.70 -3.42
N TRP A 27 1.13 3.43 -3.24
CA TRP A 27 1.08 4.88 -3.16
C TRP A 27 0.64 5.52 -4.47
N GLN A 28 1.19 5.06 -5.59
CA GLN A 28 0.78 5.55 -6.91
C GLN A 28 -0.69 5.27 -7.18
N GLU A 29 -1.15 4.07 -6.85
CA GLU A 29 -2.55 3.71 -6.96
C GLU A 29 -3.42 4.60 -6.07
N HIS A 30 -2.97 4.87 -4.86
CA HIS A 30 -3.65 5.75 -3.92
C HIS A 30 -3.78 7.17 -4.48
N LEU A 31 -2.70 7.71 -5.05
CA LEU A 31 -2.74 9.04 -5.67
C LEU A 31 -3.73 9.12 -6.83
N GLN A 32 -3.82 8.06 -7.63
CA GLN A 32 -4.81 7.99 -8.71
C GLN A 32 -6.23 7.99 -8.16
N LYS A 33 -6.47 7.25 -7.09
CA LYS A 33 -7.77 7.22 -6.42
C LYS A 33 -8.14 8.57 -5.82
N ILE A 34 -7.16 9.26 -5.23
CA ILE A 34 -7.37 10.59 -4.67
C ILE A 34 -7.71 11.60 -5.77
N ALA A 35 -7.02 11.53 -6.91
CA ALA A 35 -7.31 12.39 -8.05
C ALA A 35 -8.74 12.15 -8.57
N PHE A 36 -9.12 10.88 -8.71
CA PHE A 36 -10.48 10.52 -9.11
C PHE A 36 -11.52 11.02 -8.10
N LEU A 37 -11.23 10.86 -6.82
CA LEU A 37 -12.11 11.33 -5.75
C LEU A 37 -12.29 12.84 -5.79
N ARG A 38 -11.20 13.59 -6.04
CA ARG A 38 -11.24 15.04 -6.16
C ARG A 38 -12.19 15.47 -7.28
N ASP A 39 -12.08 14.83 -8.44
CA ASP A 39 -12.96 15.13 -9.57
C ASP A 39 -14.40 14.73 -9.27
N SER A 40 -14.59 13.58 -8.63
CA SER A 40 -15.90 13.08 -8.24
C SER A 40 -16.61 14.04 -7.27
N ILE A 41 -15.88 14.64 -6.35
CA ILE A 41 -16.43 15.55 -5.36
C ILE A 41 -16.90 16.87 -5.99
N ARG A 42 -16.25 17.33 -7.05
CA ARG A 42 -16.74 18.50 -7.81
C ARG A 42 -18.16 18.29 -8.30
N TRP A 43 -18.48 17.06 -8.75
CA TRP A 43 -19.83 16.72 -9.19
C TRP A 43 -20.82 16.59 -8.04
N ARG A 44 -20.36 16.04 -6.92
CA ARG A 44 -21.19 15.86 -5.72
C ARG A 44 -21.51 17.19 -5.03
N ALA A 45 -20.69 18.23 -5.27
CA ALA A 45 -20.87 19.52 -4.64
C ALA A 45 -22.21 20.19 -4.96
N TYR A 46 -22.86 19.78 -6.05
CA TYR A 46 -24.13 20.35 -6.45
C TYR A 46 -25.32 19.91 -5.62
N GLY A 47 -25.17 18.91 -4.74
CA GLY A 47 -26.29 18.45 -3.93
C GLY A 47 -25.94 18.11 -2.49
N GLN A 48 -24.74 18.36 -2.05
CA GLN A 48 -24.24 17.88 -0.76
C GLN A 48 -23.86 19.04 0.16
N LYS A 49 -24.01 18.77 1.47
CA LYS A 49 -23.86 19.81 2.49
C LYS A 49 -22.41 20.26 2.70
N ASP A 50 -21.42 19.36 2.55
CA ASP A 50 -20.02 19.72 2.77
C ASP A 50 -19.08 18.79 2.00
N PRO A 51 -18.72 19.17 0.76
CA PRO A 51 -17.86 18.32 -0.07
C PRO A 51 -16.46 18.13 0.51
N LEU A 52 -15.94 19.10 1.27
CA LEU A 52 -14.61 18.98 1.85
C LEU A 52 -14.58 17.91 2.95
N THR A 53 -15.59 17.85 3.80
CA THR A 53 -15.69 16.84 4.85
C THR A 53 -15.81 15.45 4.25
N GLU A 54 -16.61 15.29 3.20
CA GLU A 54 -16.73 14.02 2.50
C GLU A 54 -15.42 13.60 1.83
N TYR A 55 -14.72 14.55 1.23
CA TYR A 55 -13.40 14.29 0.61
C TYR A 55 -12.42 13.76 1.65
N LYS A 56 -12.31 14.43 2.79
CA LYS A 56 -11.40 14.02 3.86
C LYS A 56 -11.73 12.63 4.38
N LYS A 57 -13.00 12.34 4.56
CA LYS A 57 -13.47 11.05 5.07
C LYS A 57 -13.15 9.91 4.10
N GLU A 58 -13.48 10.09 2.82
CA GLU A 58 -13.21 9.07 1.82
C GLU A 58 -11.72 8.91 1.56
N ALA A 59 -10.96 10.01 1.55
CA ALA A 59 -9.50 9.97 1.39
C ALA A 59 -8.85 9.18 2.55
N PHE A 60 -9.32 9.40 3.76
CA PHE A 60 -8.85 8.66 4.94
C PHE A 60 -9.15 7.18 4.80
N ASN A 61 -10.36 6.82 4.37
CA ASN A 61 -10.73 5.43 4.16
C ASN A 61 -9.86 4.76 3.10
N TYR A 62 -9.57 5.46 1.99
CA TYR A 62 -8.68 4.92 0.96
C TYR A 62 -7.26 4.71 1.50
N PHE A 63 -6.80 5.62 2.32
CA PHE A 63 -5.48 5.51 2.95
C PHE A 63 -5.41 4.29 3.87
N VAL A 64 -6.42 4.09 4.72
CA VAL A 64 -6.50 2.93 5.61
C VAL A 64 -6.54 1.64 4.82
N MET A 65 -7.32 1.60 3.74
CA MET A 65 -7.39 0.42 2.87
C MET A 65 -6.05 0.15 2.18
N MET A 66 -5.33 1.19 1.78
CA MET A 66 -4.00 1.06 1.20
C MET A 66 -3.03 0.41 2.19
N LEU A 67 -3.03 0.90 3.43
CA LEU A 67 -2.16 0.34 4.47
C LEU A 67 -2.49 -1.14 4.74
N ALA A 68 -3.77 -1.47 4.77
CA ALA A 68 -4.21 -2.85 4.97
C ALA A 68 -3.74 -3.76 3.83
N ARG A 69 -3.80 -3.29 2.59
CA ARG A 69 -3.32 -4.06 1.43
C ARG A 69 -1.82 -4.28 1.47
N ILE A 70 -1.05 -3.23 1.80
CA ILE A 70 0.41 -3.34 1.93
C ILE A 70 0.74 -4.38 2.98
N ARG A 71 0.12 -4.28 4.15
CA ARG A 71 0.34 -5.22 5.25
C ARG A 71 0.05 -6.66 4.82
N HIS A 72 -1.08 -6.87 4.16
CA HIS A 72 -1.48 -8.20 3.70
C HIS A 72 -0.47 -8.78 2.71
N ARG A 73 -0.06 -7.99 1.73
CA ARG A 73 0.89 -8.43 0.71
C ARG A 73 2.27 -8.72 1.29
N VAL A 74 2.73 -7.89 2.22
CA VAL A 74 4.03 -8.07 2.88
C VAL A 74 4.02 -9.35 3.73
N VAL A 75 3.00 -9.55 4.53
CA VAL A 75 2.86 -10.76 5.36
C VAL A 75 2.81 -12.01 4.49
N TYR A 76 2.02 -11.97 3.42
CA TYR A 76 1.92 -13.10 2.48
C TYR A 76 3.27 -13.43 1.85
N PHE A 77 4.00 -12.41 1.41
CA PHE A 77 5.31 -12.59 0.81
C PHE A 77 6.31 -13.19 1.79
N VAL A 78 6.37 -12.67 3.00
CA VAL A 78 7.30 -13.15 4.03
C VAL A 78 7.00 -14.61 4.39
N LEU A 79 5.73 -14.95 4.59
CA LEU A 79 5.34 -16.32 4.91
C LEU A 79 5.66 -17.27 3.77
N ARG A 80 5.38 -16.88 2.54
CA ARG A 80 5.65 -17.70 1.37
C ARG A 80 7.15 -17.91 1.15
N THR A 81 7.94 -16.86 1.34
CA THR A 81 9.39 -16.95 1.20
C THR A 81 9.98 -17.90 2.24
N LYS A 82 9.52 -17.81 3.48
CA LYS A 82 9.96 -18.75 4.54
C LYS A 82 9.59 -20.19 4.24
N THR A 83 8.41 -20.42 3.69
CA THR A 83 7.95 -21.75 3.32
C THR A 83 8.79 -22.35 2.18
N ILE A 84 9.19 -21.54 1.22
CA ILE A 84 10.01 -22.00 0.08
C ILE A 84 11.44 -22.31 0.53
N ILE A 85 12.01 -21.52 1.42
CA ILE A 85 13.39 -21.66 1.88
C ILE A 85 13.52 -22.77 2.93
N LEU A 86 12.50 -22.99 3.73
CA LEU A 86 12.47 -24.07 4.69
C LEU A 86 12.01 -25.38 4.06
#